data_169ccb67d7a28a8cad315cafc6776775
#
_entry.id   169ccb67d7a28a8cad315cafc6776775
#
_cell.length_a   1.000
_cell.length_b   1.000
_cell.length_c   1.000
_cell.angle_alpha   90.00
_cell.angle_beta   90.00
_cell.angle_gamma   90.00
#
_symmetry.space_group_name_H-M   'P 1'
#
loop_
_entity.id
_entity.type
_entity.pdbx_description
1 polymer ?
#
loop_
_entity_poly.entity_id
_entity_poly.type
_entity_poly.pdbx_seq_one_letter_code
_entity_poly.pdbx_strand_id
1 'polypeptide(L)'
;MPLALLALAIGAFGIGTTEFVIMGLLPEVAADFGVTVPTAGLLVTGYALGVVAGAPVMTVLGTKVSRKRMLMLLMGLFIAGNLLSAAAPAFGVMLTGRIVASLAHGAFFGIGSVVAAGLVAPQKRAGAIALMFTGLTVANVVGVPLGTFIGQNAGWRTTFVVVAGLGVIGLLGVARLVPDMPKPEGVRLRHELAAFRNAQVLLAMAMTVLGFGGVFAAVTYVAPMMTEVAGFAGSSVTWLLVLFGLGMVAGNLIGGRFADRALMPMLYVSLGGLTLVLALFTVTAHHKIAAALTLALIGALGFATVPPLQKRVLDHAHGAPTLASAVNIGAFNLGNALAAWLGGLVIAAGLGYTAPNWVGALLAGSALLLAFLSAALQRRDEARGAQEAQEPQEAQEPRPATPEPVHL
;
A
#
# COMPACT_ATOMS: atom_id res chain seq x y z
N MET A 1 17.26 2.15 22.66
CA MET A 1 16.11 2.31 21.73
C MET A 1 14.84 2.43 22.55
N PRO A 2 13.97 3.42 22.35
CA PRO A 2 12.74 3.51 23.12
C PRO A 2 11.84 2.30 22.88
N LEU A 3 11.43 1.60 23.95
CA LEU A 3 10.54 0.45 23.88
C LEU A 3 9.19 0.77 23.21
N ALA A 4 8.80 2.06 23.22
CA ALA A 4 7.63 2.55 22.49
C ALA A 4 7.68 2.30 20.99
N LEU A 5 8.87 2.32 20.35
CA LEU A 5 9.02 1.98 18.93
C LEU A 5 8.73 0.51 18.66
N LEU A 6 9.11 -0.38 19.59
CA LEU A 6 8.78 -1.80 19.48
C LEU A 6 7.26 -2.03 19.57
N ALA A 7 6.55 -1.30 20.44
CA ALA A 7 5.10 -1.38 20.52
C ALA A 7 4.42 -0.96 19.19
N LEU A 8 4.92 0.11 18.55
CA LEU A 8 4.44 0.53 17.23
C LEU A 8 4.75 -0.51 16.15
N ALA A 9 5.95 -1.13 16.19
CA ALA A 9 6.33 -2.19 15.25
C ALA A 9 5.46 -3.45 15.41
N ILE A 10 5.09 -3.83 16.64
CA ILE A 10 4.17 -4.95 16.91
C ILE A 10 2.77 -4.64 16.35
N GLY A 11 2.26 -3.42 16.54
CA GLY A 11 1.00 -2.99 15.92
C GLY A 11 1.06 -3.06 14.39
N ALA A 12 2.14 -2.56 13.79
CA ALA A 12 2.38 -2.64 12.35
C ALA A 12 2.49 -4.08 11.85
N PHE A 13 3.13 -4.97 12.60
CA PHE A 13 3.19 -6.41 12.32
C PHE A 13 1.81 -7.07 12.32
N GLY A 14 0.98 -6.78 13.33
CA GLY A 14 -0.40 -7.30 13.38
C GLY A 14 -1.24 -6.82 12.20
N ILE A 15 -1.16 -5.52 11.85
CA ILE A 15 -1.89 -4.92 10.72
C ILE A 15 -1.44 -5.54 9.40
N GLY A 16 -0.14 -5.67 9.16
CA GLY A 16 0.38 -6.29 7.94
C GLY A 16 0.00 -7.77 7.84
N THR A 17 0.04 -8.50 8.95
CA THR A 17 -0.38 -9.91 8.97
C THR A 17 -1.85 -10.07 8.59
N THR A 18 -2.76 -9.28 9.18
CA THR A 18 -4.18 -9.38 8.87
C THR A 18 -4.51 -9.00 7.44
N GLU A 19 -3.78 -8.03 6.87
CA GLU A 19 -4.00 -7.60 5.49
C GLU A 19 -3.83 -8.74 4.49
N PHE A 20 -2.71 -9.46 4.58
CA PHE A 20 -2.27 -10.40 3.56
C PHE A 20 -2.61 -11.86 3.86
N VAL A 21 -2.79 -12.25 5.12
CA VAL A 21 -2.97 -13.67 5.52
C VAL A 21 -4.18 -14.31 4.87
N ILE A 22 -5.23 -13.54 4.60
CA ILE A 22 -6.45 -14.02 3.96
C ILE A 22 -6.19 -14.62 2.56
N MET A 23 -5.19 -14.13 1.83
CA MET A 23 -4.85 -14.64 0.51
C MET A 23 -4.36 -16.09 0.54
N GLY A 24 -3.69 -16.48 1.64
CA GLY A 24 -3.26 -17.84 1.89
C GLY A 24 -4.38 -18.76 2.39
N LEU A 25 -5.52 -18.20 2.80
CA LEU A 25 -6.65 -18.92 3.41
C LEU A 25 -7.95 -18.81 2.60
N LEU A 26 -7.92 -18.26 1.39
CA LEU A 26 -9.14 -18.08 0.58
C LEU A 26 -9.89 -19.38 0.33
N PRO A 27 -9.23 -20.52 -0.02
CA PRO A 27 -9.92 -21.78 -0.25
C PRO A 27 -10.65 -22.29 1.01
N GLU A 28 -10.00 -22.24 2.17
CA GLU A 28 -10.53 -22.71 3.45
C GLU A 28 -11.73 -21.87 3.89
N VAL A 29 -11.63 -20.54 3.73
CA VAL A 29 -12.73 -19.60 4.05
C VAL A 29 -13.89 -19.76 3.09
N ALA A 30 -13.63 -19.93 1.79
CA ALA A 30 -14.66 -20.17 0.78
C ALA A 30 -15.43 -21.45 1.07
N ALA A 31 -14.72 -22.54 1.39
CA ALA A 31 -15.31 -23.83 1.71
C ALA A 31 -16.17 -23.77 2.97
N ASP A 32 -15.70 -23.10 4.04
CA ASP A 32 -16.42 -23.02 5.32
C ASP A 32 -17.72 -22.22 5.23
N PHE A 33 -17.75 -21.13 4.43
CA PHE A 33 -18.97 -20.35 4.20
C PHE A 33 -19.83 -20.83 3.02
N GLY A 34 -19.39 -21.85 2.28
CA GLY A 34 -20.11 -22.35 1.09
C GLY A 34 -20.19 -21.32 -0.04
N VAL A 35 -19.20 -20.44 -0.17
CA VAL A 35 -19.10 -19.42 -1.22
C VAL A 35 -18.00 -19.77 -2.22
N THR A 36 -18.05 -19.14 -3.41
CA THR A 36 -17.00 -19.32 -4.41
C THR A 36 -15.70 -18.60 -4.00
N VAL A 37 -14.56 -19.05 -4.50
CA VAL A 37 -13.26 -18.38 -4.26
C VAL A 37 -13.27 -16.90 -4.72
N PRO A 38 -13.86 -16.54 -5.88
CA PRO A 38 -14.04 -15.13 -6.25
C PRO A 38 -14.86 -14.33 -5.22
N THR A 39 -15.92 -14.92 -4.67
CA THR A 39 -16.70 -14.28 -3.59
C THR A 39 -15.84 -14.09 -2.34
N ALA A 40 -15.05 -15.09 -1.95
CA ALA A 40 -14.12 -14.96 -0.83
C ALA A 40 -13.07 -13.86 -1.08
N GLY A 41 -12.65 -13.63 -2.33
CA GLY A 41 -11.78 -12.53 -2.74
C GLY A 41 -12.32 -11.13 -2.38
N LEU A 42 -13.64 -10.97 -2.22
CA LEU A 42 -14.24 -9.72 -1.74
C LEU A 42 -13.80 -9.36 -0.31
N LEU A 43 -13.26 -10.30 0.47
CA LEU A 43 -12.66 -10.02 1.78
C LEU A 43 -11.36 -9.19 1.66
N VAL A 44 -10.62 -9.37 0.57
CA VAL A 44 -9.45 -8.55 0.23
C VAL A 44 -9.91 -7.18 -0.27
N THR A 45 -10.85 -7.17 -1.21
CA THR A 45 -11.44 -5.93 -1.76
C THR A 45 -12.06 -5.06 -0.65
N GLY A 46 -12.86 -5.66 0.24
CA GLY A 46 -13.54 -4.94 1.33
C GLY A 46 -12.55 -4.37 2.34
N TYR A 47 -11.49 -5.13 2.69
CA TYR A 47 -10.41 -4.63 3.54
C TYR A 47 -9.72 -3.42 2.89
N ALA A 48 -9.30 -3.55 1.65
CA ALA A 48 -8.58 -2.49 0.95
C ALA A 48 -9.44 -1.22 0.76
N LEU A 49 -10.72 -1.35 0.41
CA LEU A 49 -11.65 -0.21 0.35
C LEU A 49 -11.87 0.43 1.73
N GLY A 50 -11.90 -0.39 2.79
CA GLY A 50 -11.95 0.10 4.16
C GLY A 50 -10.71 0.92 4.54
N VAL A 51 -9.51 0.57 4.05
CA VAL A 51 -8.29 1.39 4.21
C VAL A 51 -8.43 2.71 3.44
N VAL A 52 -8.90 2.67 2.19
CA VAL A 52 -9.10 3.89 1.36
C VAL A 52 -10.02 4.89 2.05
N ALA A 53 -11.14 4.43 2.59
CA ALA A 53 -12.09 5.28 3.29
C ALA A 53 -11.61 5.63 4.70
N GLY A 54 -11.05 4.67 5.40
CA GLY A 54 -10.63 4.78 6.81
C GLY A 54 -9.45 5.71 7.02
N ALA A 55 -8.45 5.68 6.13
CA ALA A 55 -7.24 6.48 6.30
C ALA A 55 -7.54 7.99 6.42
N PRO A 56 -8.27 8.66 5.52
CA PRO A 56 -8.58 10.07 5.66
C PRO A 56 -9.54 10.34 6.82
N VAL A 57 -10.58 9.53 7.01
CA VAL A 57 -11.57 9.73 8.07
C VAL A 57 -10.94 9.62 9.45
N MET A 58 -10.17 8.56 9.70
CA MET A 58 -9.52 8.34 10.99
C MET A 58 -8.40 9.36 11.26
N THR A 59 -7.71 9.83 10.21
CA THR A 59 -6.70 10.89 10.33
C THR A 59 -7.37 12.20 10.75
N VAL A 60 -8.48 12.58 10.15
CA VAL A 60 -9.25 13.78 10.53
C VAL A 60 -9.80 13.65 11.97
N LEU A 61 -10.36 12.51 12.34
CA LEU A 61 -10.80 12.27 13.73
C LEU A 61 -9.64 12.34 14.71
N GLY A 62 -8.45 11.87 14.29
CA GLY A 62 -7.22 11.93 15.09
C GLY A 62 -6.72 13.34 15.41
N THR A 63 -7.16 14.38 14.68
CA THR A 63 -6.84 15.77 15.01
C THR A 63 -7.54 16.26 16.28
N LYS A 64 -8.63 15.60 16.68
CA LYS A 64 -9.45 16.00 17.85
C LYS A 64 -8.99 15.39 19.16
N VAL A 65 -8.12 14.35 19.12
CA VAL A 65 -7.65 13.62 20.30
C VAL A 65 -6.12 13.56 20.35
N SER A 66 -5.54 13.21 21.51
CA SER A 66 -4.09 13.02 21.58
C SER A 66 -3.66 11.83 20.71
N ARG A 67 -2.45 11.91 20.14
CA ARG A 67 -1.91 10.87 19.26
C ARG A 67 -1.92 9.48 19.89
N LYS A 68 -1.56 9.40 21.18
CA LYS A 68 -1.59 8.15 21.95
C LYS A 68 -3.00 7.56 22.01
N ARG A 69 -4.01 8.37 22.40
CA ARG A 69 -5.40 7.92 22.47
C ARG A 69 -5.90 7.46 21.10
N MET A 70 -5.53 8.17 20.04
CA MET A 70 -5.92 7.76 18.68
C MET A 70 -5.30 6.42 18.30
N LEU A 71 -3.99 6.19 18.56
CA LEU A 71 -3.36 4.89 18.33
C LEU A 71 -4.04 3.75 19.12
N MET A 72 -4.43 4.03 20.38
CA MET A 72 -5.17 3.05 21.19
C MET A 72 -6.56 2.75 20.61
N LEU A 73 -7.30 3.74 20.14
CA LEU A 73 -8.60 3.57 19.47
C LEU A 73 -8.46 2.75 18.20
N LEU A 74 -7.43 3.05 17.39
CA LEU A 74 -7.14 2.30 16.17
C LEU A 74 -6.80 0.83 16.46
N MET A 75 -5.98 0.56 17.49
CA MET A 75 -5.73 -0.82 17.94
C MET A 75 -7.00 -1.48 18.48
N GLY A 76 -7.87 -0.76 19.16
CA GLY A 76 -9.18 -1.27 19.60
C GLY A 76 -10.06 -1.68 18.42
N LEU A 77 -10.17 -0.84 17.37
CA LEU A 77 -10.89 -1.17 16.13
C LEU A 77 -10.27 -2.39 15.43
N PHE A 78 -8.93 -2.45 15.38
CA PHE A 78 -8.21 -3.58 14.81
C PHE A 78 -8.53 -4.90 15.53
N ILE A 79 -8.49 -4.90 16.87
CA ILE A 79 -8.83 -6.07 17.69
C ILE A 79 -10.29 -6.46 17.47
N ALA A 80 -11.22 -5.50 17.56
CA ALA A 80 -12.66 -5.75 17.39
C ALA A 80 -12.96 -6.34 16.00
N GLY A 81 -12.37 -5.79 14.94
CA GLY A 81 -12.57 -6.30 13.58
C GLY A 81 -12.01 -7.71 13.37
N ASN A 82 -10.84 -8.03 13.96
CA ASN A 82 -10.28 -9.39 13.86
C ASN A 82 -11.07 -10.41 14.71
N LEU A 83 -11.55 -10.02 15.90
CA LEU A 83 -12.42 -10.88 16.71
C LEU A 83 -13.77 -11.11 16.03
N LEU A 84 -14.35 -10.07 15.41
CA LEU A 84 -15.57 -10.19 14.64
C LEU A 84 -15.36 -11.14 13.43
N SER A 85 -14.23 -11.05 12.76
CA SER A 85 -13.87 -11.98 11.68
C SER A 85 -13.73 -13.41 12.20
N ALA A 86 -13.05 -13.63 13.35
CA ALA A 86 -12.88 -14.94 13.96
C ALA A 86 -14.21 -15.58 14.39
N ALA A 87 -15.12 -14.80 14.95
CA ALA A 87 -16.42 -15.23 15.44
C ALA A 87 -17.51 -15.27 14.37
N ALA A 88 -17.20 -14.93 13.12
CA ALA A 88 -18.20 -14.75 12.07
C ALA A 88 -18.99 -16.04 11.77
N PRO A 89 -20.33 -16.04 11.95
CA PRO A 89 -21.19 -17.17 11.59
C PRO A 89 -21.56 -17.18 10.10
N ALA A 90 -21.35 -16.05 9.39
CA ALA A 90 -21.69 -15.88 7.98
C ALA A 90 -20.67 -14.97 7.28
N PHE A 91 -20.54 -15.13 5.97
CA PHE A 91 -19.61 -14.38 5.13
C PHE A 91 -19.74 -12.86 5.29
N GLY A 92 -20.97 -12.31 5.33
CA GLY A 92 -21.20 -10.88 5.50
C GLY A 92 -20.67 -10.32 6.83
N VAL A 93 -20.73 -11.12 7.91
CA VAL A 93 -20.17 -10.73 9.22
C VAL A 93 -18.64 -10.71 9.15
N MET A 94 -18.03 -11.70 8.50
CA MET A 94 -16.59 -11.71 8.28
C MET A 94 -16.15 -10.50 7.45
N LEU A 95 -16.84 -10.18 6.36
CA LEU A 95 -16.56 -9.00 5.54
C LEU A 95 -16.64 -7.71 6.36
N THR A 96 -17.66 -7.59 7.22
CA THR A 96 -17.78 -6.44 8.15
C THR A 96 -16.59 -6.38 9.10
N GLY A 97 -16.18 -7.51 9.68
CA GLY A 97 -14.98 -7.59 10.55
C GLY A 97 -13.71 -7.13 9.82
N ARG A 98 -13.55 -7.54 8.57
CA ARG A 98 -12.42 -7.12 7.71
C ARG A 98 -12.43 -5.61 7.48
N ILE A 99 -13.61 -5.02 7.15
CA ILE A 99 -13.77 -3.57 6.96
C ILE A 99 -13.45 -2.82 8.27
N VAL A 100 -14.00 -3.27 9.42
CA VAL A 100 -13.72 -2.63 10.71
C VAL A 100 -12.23 -2.67 11.06
N ALA A 101 -11.55 -3.80 10.88
CA ALA A 101 -10.11 -3.91 11.12
C ALA A 101 -9.30 -2.97 10.22
N SER A 102 -9.70 -2.82 8.95
CA SER A 102 -9.00 -2.02 7.96
C SER A 102 -9.07 -0.51 8.22
N LEU A 103 -10.09 -0.01 8.93
CA LEU A 103 -10.19 1.41 9.31
C LEU A 103 -8.98 1.86 10.16
N ALA A 104 -8.37 0.95 10.88
CA ALA A 104 -7.16 1.25 11.67
C ALA A 104 -5.91 1.43 10.81
N HIS A 105 -5.82 0.77 9.67
CA HIS A 105 -4.58 0.56 8.92
C HIS A 105 -3.88 1.89 8.56
N GLY A 106 -4.47 2.68 7.66
CA GLY A 106 -3.80 3.87 7.12
C GLY A 106 -3.49 4.94 8.17
N ALA A 107 -4.42 5.18 9.10
CA ALA A 107 -4.26 6.14 10.18
C ALA A 107 -3.20 5.69 11.21
N PHE A 108 -3.10 4.37 11.49
CA PHE A 108 -2.07 3.85 12.38
C PHE A 108 -0.67 4.12 11.85
N PHE A 109 -0.43 3.86 10.57
CA PHE A 109 0.87 4.13 9.95
C PHE A 109 1.17 5.64 9.89
N GLY A 110 0.19 6.46 9.54
CA GLY A 110 0.35 7.92 9.49
C GLY A 110 0.67 8.52 10.87
N ILE A 111 -0.18 8.28 11.86
CA ILE A 111 -0.02 8.82 13.22
C ILE A 111 1.18 8.18 13.92
N GLY A 112 1.35 6.88 13.76
CA GLY A 112 2.47 6.12 14.33
C GLY A 112 3.83 6.61 13.84
N SER A 113 3.96 6.99 12.57
CA SER A 113 5.19 7.58 12.01
C SER A 113 5.55 8.90 12.69
N VAL A 114 4.56 9.76 12.92
CA VAL A 114 4.77 11.03 13.62
C VAL A 114 5.16 10.80 15.08
N VAL A 115 4.52 9.83 15.75
CA VAL A 115 4.87 9.44 17.13
C VAL A 115 6.28 8.86 17.15
N ALA A 116 6.62 7.94 16.26
CA ALA A 116 7.95 7.34 16.18
C ALA A 116 9.04 8.41 15.99
N ALA A 117 8.82 9.38 15.09
CA ALA A 117 9.73 10.50 14.86
C ALA A 117 9.87 11.39 16.10
N GLY A 118 8.78 11.59 16.87
CA GLY A 118 8.77 12.40 18.07
C GLY A 118 9.47 11.77 19.30
N LEU A 119 9.69 10.45 19.26
CA LEU A 119 10.34 9.71 20.35
C LEU A 119 11.87 9.78 20.33
N VAL A 120 12.46 10.35 19.29
CA VAL A 120 13.91 10.35 19.07
C VAL A 120 14.43 11.72 18.62
N ALA A 121 15.73 11.95 18.76
CA ALA A 121 16.38 13.16 18.26
C ALA A 121 16.20 13.32 16.74
N PRO A 122 16.20 14.56 16.19
CA PRO A 122 15.95 14.84 14.77
C PRO A 122 16.76 13.98 13.79
N GLN A 123 18.04 13.72 14.11
CA GLN A 123 18.95 12.93 13.27
C GLN A 123 18.61 11.45 13.18
N LYS A 124 17.76 10.94 14.10
CA LYS A 124 17.35 9.53 14.20
C LYS A 124 15.90 9.28 13.76
N ARG A 125 15.17 10.31 13.34
CA ARG A 125 13.73 10.23 13.00
C ARG A 125 13.44 9.24 11.88
N ALA A 126 14.21 9.30 10.79
CA ALA A 126 14.05 8.37 9.69
C ALA A 126 14.23 6.90 10.12
N GLY A 127 15.25 6.63 10.95
CA GLY A 127 15.48 5.30 11.50
C GLY A 127 14.37 4.81 12.43
N ALA A 128 13.74 5.70 13.22
CA ALA A 128 12.63 5.36 14.08
C ALA A 128 11.37 5.01 13.29
N ILE A 129 11.08 5.77 12.23
CA ILE A 129 9.98 5.47 11.30
C ILE A 129 10.26 4.14 10.59
N ALA A 130 11.47 3.94 10.06
CA ALA A 130 11.84 2.69 9.40
C ALA A 130 11.68 1.47 10.33
N LEU A 131 12.05 1.60 11.61
CA LEU A 131 11.86 0.53 12.59
C LEU A 131 10.38 0.17 12.79
N MET A 132 9.49 1.16 12.84
CA MET A 132 8.05 0.89 12.92
C MET A 132 7.58 0.11 11.67
N PHE A 133 8.01 0.53 10.47
CA PHE A 133 7.66 -0.14 9.22
C PHE A 133 8.32 -1.53 9.05
N THR A 134 9.39 -1.82 9.80
CA THR A 134 9.96 -3.18 9.85
C THR A 134 8.91 -4.19 10.33
N GLY A 135 7.97 -3.79 11.20
CA GLY A 135 6.84 -4.63 11.58
C GLY A 135 6.04 -5.12 10.38
N LEU A 136 5.72 -4.25 9.43
CA LEU A 136 5.02 -4.62 8.18
C LEU A 136 5.86 -5.57 7.31
N THR A 137 7.16 -5.32 7.19
CA THR A 137 8.07 -6.18 6.43
C THR A 137 8.15 -7.59 7.04
N VAL A 138 8.30 -7.68 8.38
CA VAL A 138 8.33 -8.96 9.10
C VAL A 138 6.98 -9.66 9.02
N ALA A 139 5.86 -8.92 8.99
CA ALA A 139 4.54 -9.50 8.78
C ALA A 139 4.46 -10.28 7.47
N ASN A 140 5.00 -9.74 6.38
CA ASN A 140 4.98 -10.41 5.07
C ASN A 140 5.85 -11.67 5.02
N VAL A 141 7.01 -11.67 5.70
CA VAL A 141 7.95 -12.81 5.65
C VAL A 141 7.60 -13.89 6.69
N VAL A 142 7.09 -13.50 7.84
CA VAL A 142 6.83 -14.40 8.98
C VAL A 142 5.36 -14.45 9.35
N GLY A 143 4.70 -13.31 9.50
CA GLY A 143 3.33 -13.21 9.99
C GLY A 143 2.32 -13.88 9.07
N VAL A 144 2.38 -13.59 7.78
CA VAL A 144 1.47 -14.14 6.76
C VAL A 144 1.66 -15.65 6.60
N PRO A 145 2.88 -16.16 6.38
CA PRO A 145 3.08 -17.61 6.31
C PRO A 145 2.68 -18.35 7.59
N LEU A 146 3.07 -17.81 8.76
CA LEU A 146 2.73 -18.42 10.04
C LEU A 146 1.21 -18.39 10.28
N GLY A 147 0.55 -17.29 9.96
CA GLY A 147 -0.91 -17.19 10.04
C GLY A 147 -1.62 -18.14 9.08
N THR A 148 -1.11 -18.32 7.86
CA THR A 148 -1.60 -19.33 6.91
C THR A 148 -1.42 -20.74 7.45
N PHE A 149 -0.24 -21.07 7.99
CA PHE A 149 0.03 -22.36 8.63
C PHE A 149 -0.92 -22.65 9.79
N ILE A 150 -1.14 -21.67 10.68
CA ILE A 150 -2.09 -21.79 11.79
C ILE A 150 -3.50 -22.04 11.24
N GLY A 151 -3.92 -21.27 10.23
CA GLY A 151 -5.25 -21.38 9.65
C GLY A 151 -5.50 -22.74 8.97
N GLN A 152 -4.49 -23.29 8.32
CA GLN A 152 -4.57 -24.59 7.66
C GLN A 152 -4.60 -25.76 8.64
N ASN A 153 -3.94 -25.65 9.80
CA ASN A 153 -3.82 -26.75 10.79
C ASN A 153 -4.79 -26.64 11.96
N ALA A 154 -5.16 -25.43 12.39
CA ALA A 154 -6.02 -25.17 13.54
C ALA A 154 -7.32 -24.44 13.18
N GLY A 155 -7.61 -24.30 11.88
CA GLY A 155 -8.76 -23.58 11.34
C GLY A 155 -8.49 -22.09 11.17
N TRP A 156 -9.02 -21.52 10.08
CA TRP A 156 -8.79 -20.12 9.70
C TRP A 156 -9.22 -19.10 10.76
N ARG A 157 -10.25 -19.43 11.54
CA ARG A 157 -10.72 -18.58 12.66
C ARG A 157 -9.63 -18.36 13.72
N THR A 158 -8.84 -19.37 14.00
CA THR A 158 -7.73 -19.32 14.97
C THR A 158 -6.70 -18.29 14.55
N THR A 159 -6.43 -18.13 13.25
CA THR A 159 -5.53 -17.10 12.73
C THR A 159 -5.98 -15.71 13.15
N PHE A 160 -7.28 -15.39 12.99
CA PHE A 160 -7.80 -14.07 13.37
C PHE A 160 -7.82 -13.84 14.88
N VAL A 161 -7.98 -14.90 15.70
CA VAL A 161 -7.81 -14.84 17.16
C VAL A 161 -6.37 -14.50 17.52
N VAL A 162 -5.40 -15.18 16.91
CA VAL A 162 -3.97 -14.91 17.13
C VAL A 162 -3.60 -13.48 16.72
N VAL A 163 -4.10 -13.03 15.58
CA VAL A 163 -3.88 -11.65 15.12
C VAL A 163 -4.52 -10.63 16.06
N ALA A 164 -5.73 -10.90 16.57
CA ALA A 164 -6.34 -10.07 17.60
C ALA A 164 -5.49 -10.02 18.88
N GLY A 165 -4.90 -11.15 19.29
CA GLY A 165 -3.93 -11.23 20.40
C GLY A 165 -2.70 -10.36 20.18
N LEU A 166 -2.14 -10.35 18.98
CA LEU A 166 -1.06 -9.42 18.60
C LEU A 166 -1.52 -7.95 18.71
N GLY A 167 -2.76 -7.67 18.31
CA GLY A 167 -3.38 -6.36 18.50
C GLY A 167 -3.46 -5.96 19.97
N VAL A 168 -3.82 -6.87 20.87
CA VAL A 168 -3.83 -6.63 22.33
C VAL A 168 -2.43 -6.32 22.85
N ILE A 169 -1.41 -7.06 22.42
CA ILE A 169 -0.01 -6.78 22.79
C ILE A 169 0.40 -5.39 22.30
N GLY A 170 0.07 -5.04 21.05
CA GLY A 170 0.32 -3.72 20.49
C GLY A 170 -0.39 -2.60 21.26
N LEU A 171 -1.68 -2.80 21.59
CA LEU A 171 -2.49 -1.86 22.41
C LEU A 171 -1.88 -1.62 23.78
N LEU A 172 -1.55 -2.68 24.50
CA LEU A 172 -0.94 -2.59 25.84
C LEU A 172 0.44 -1.94 25.75
N GLY A 173 1.22 -2.26 24.72
CA GLY A 173 2.50 -1.62 24.47
C GLY A 173 2.35 -0.12 24.22
N VAL A 174 1.42 0.31 23.37
CA VAL A 174 1.13 1.74 23.12
C VAL A 174 0.65 2.41 24.40
N ALA A 175 -0.27 1.79 25.16
CA ALA A 175 -0.82 2.35 26.38
C ALA A 175 0.24 2.60 27.46
N ARG A 176 1.21 1.71 27.61
CA ARG A 176 2.22 1.77 28.67
C ARG A 176 3.50 2.50 28.26
N LEU A 177 3.91 2.38 27.00
CA LEU A 177 5.25 2.80 26.56
C LEU A 177 5.24 4.10 25.75
N VAL A 178 4.15 4.41 25.06
CA VAL A 178 4.05 5.66 24.29
C VAL A 178 3.67 6.80 25.25
N PRO A 179 4.46 7.89 25.33
CA PRO A 179 4.12 9.05 26.15
C PRO A 179 2.90 9.79 25.56
N ASP A 180 2.19 10.54 26.42
CA ASP A 180 1.17 11.45 25.92
C ASP A 180 1.82 12.59 25.12
N MET A 181 1.38 12.75 23.89
CA MET A 181 1.82 13.81 22.99
C MET A 181 0.67 14.79 22.76
N PRO A 182 0.97 16.10 22.63
CA PRO A 182 -0.05 17.11 22.38
C PRO A 182 -0.85 16.79 21.12
N LYS A 183 -2.05 17.34 21.06
CA LYS A 183 -2.89 17.28 19.85
C LYS A 183 -2.16 17.95 18.69
N PRO A 184 -2.37 17.50 17.44
CA PRO A 184 -1.88 18.21 16.28
C PRO A 184 -2.49 19.63 16.23
N GLU A 185 -1.66 20.66 16.14
CA GLU A 185 -2.11 22.04 15.95
C GLU A 185 -1.97 22.43 14.47
N GLY A 186 -2.96 23.16 13.95
CA GLY A 186 -2.82 23.92 12.72
C GLY A 186 -2.86 23.16 11.39
N VAL A 187 -3.39 21.94 11.32
CA VAL A 187 -3.57 21.25 10.02
C VAL A 187 -4.66 21.97 9.21
N ARG A 188 -4.26 22.83 8.26
CA ARG A 188 -5.18 23.46 7.31
C ARG A 188 -5.43 22.53 6.12
N LEU A 189 -6.36 21.60 6.26
CA LEU A 189 -6.77 20.64 5.21
C LEU A 189 -6.98 21.30 3.85
N ARG A 190 -7.48 22.54 3.81
CA ARG A 190 -7.76 23.26 2.56
C ARG A 190 -6.49 23.58 1.74
N HIS A 191 -5.38 23.85 2.42
CA HIS A 191 -4.08 24.09 1.75
C HIS A 191 -3.47 22.78 1.25
N GLU A 192 -3.60 21.70 2.02
CA GLU A 192 -3.08 20.40 1.63
C GLU A 192 -3.85 19.80 0.45
N LEU A 193 -5.16 20.09 0.31
CA LEU A 193 -5.97 19.65 -0.84
C LEU A 193 -5.55 20.33 -2.16
N ALA A 194 -4.87 21.47 -2.11
CA ALA A 194 -4.39 22.14 -3.33
C ALA A 194 -3.31 21.32 -4.07
N ALA A 195 -2.54 20.49 -3.37
CA ALA A 195 -1.55 19.61 -4.00
C ALA A 195 -2.17 18.63 -5.01
N PHE A 196 -3.44 18.23 -4.80
CA PHE A 196 -4.17 17.32 -5.70
C PHE A 196 -4.69 17.98 -6.99
N ARG A 197 -4.45 19.28 -7.17
CA ARG A 197 -4.67 19.97 -8.45
C ARG A 197 -3.48 19.80 -9.41
N ASN A 198 -2.34 19.35 -8.91
CA ASN A 198 -1.16 19.10 -9.74
C ASN A 198 -1.35 17.80 -10.54
N ALA A 199 -1.30 17.91 -11.88
CA ALA A 199 -1.45 16.76 -12.78
C ALA A 199 -0.39 15.68 -12.53
N GLN A 200 0.85 16.05 -12.16
CA GLN A 200 1.91 15.09 -11.86
C GLN A 200 1.62 14.28 -10.58
N VAL A 201 0.98 14.89 -9.57
CA VAL A 201 0.53 14.17 -8.36
C VAL A 201 -0.55 13.16 -8.71
N LEU A 202 -1.54 13.56 -9.51
CA LEU A 202 -2.63 12.67 -9.94
C LEU A 202 -2.11 11.52 -10.81
N LEU A 203 -1.18 11.80 -11.75
CA LEU A 203 -0.52 10.77 -12.56
C LEU A 203 0.28 9.80 -11.70
N ALA A 204 1.04 10.31 -10.70
CA ALA A 204 1.80 9.47 -9.79
C ALA A 204 0.88 8.55 -8.95
N MET A 205 -0.26 9.07 -8.49
CA MET A 205 -1.27 8.26 -7.78
C MET A 205 -1.94 7.23 -8.71
N ALA A 206 -2.25 7.59 -9.95
CA ALA A 206 -2.77 6.64 -10.92
C ALA A 206 -1.76 5.53 -11.22
N MET A 207 -0.47 5.87 -11.36
CA MET A 207 0.60 4.86 -11.47
C MET A 207 0.66 3.95 -10.23
N THR A 208 0.44 4.49 -9.04
CA THR A 208 0.39 3.70 -7.79
C THR A 208 -0.78 2.72 -7.82
N VAL A 209 -2.00 3.20 -8.12
CA VAL A 209 -3.21 2.36 -8.21
C VAL A 209 -3.02 1.22 -9.20
N LEU A 210 -2.57 1.52 -10.42
CA LEU A 210 -2.48 0.54 -11.50
C LEU A 210 -1.24 -0.36 -11.34
N GLY A 211 -0.08 0.22 -11.02
CA GLY A 211 1.19 -0.50 -10.96
C GLY A 211 1.23 -1.51 -9.82
N PHE A 212 0.90 -1.07 -8.61
CA PHE A 212 0.86 -1.95 -7.44
C PHE A 212 -0.35 -2.88 -7.47
N GLY A 213 -1.50 -2.40 -7.97
CA GLY A 213 -2.66 -3.23 -8.21
C GLY A 213 -2.37 -4.47 -9.05
N GLY A 214 -1.46 -4.36 -10.03
CA GLY A 214 -1.04 -5.51 -10.83
C GLY A 214 -0.56 -6.71 -10.01
N VAL A 215 0.18 -6.48 -8.92
CA VAL A 215 0.63 -7.53 -7.99
C VAL A 215 -0.56 -8.23 -7.35
N PHE A 216 -1.53 -7.44 -6.87
CA PHE A 216 -2.68 -7.97 -6.12
C PHE A 216 -3.66 -8.76 -6.97
N ALA A 217 -3.75 -8.51 -8.27
CA ALA A 217 -4.55 -9.33 -9.16
C ALA A 217 -4.11 -10.80 -9.11
N ALA A 218 -2.80 -11.06 -9.20
CA ALA A 218 -2.25 -12.41 -9.16
C ALA A 218 -2.20 -12.99 -7.72
N VAL A 219 -1.73 -12.21 -6.75
CA VAL A 219 -1.42 -12.71 -5.40
C VAL A 219 -2.68 -12.91 -4.55
N THR A 220 -3.76 -12.20 -4.82
CA THR A 220 -5.06 -12.43 -4.14
C THR A 220 -5.52 -13.88 -4.28
N TYR A 221 -5.32 -14.47 -5.45
CA TYR A 221 -5.76 -15.84 -5.77
C TYR A 221 -4.58 -16.83 -5.85
N VAL A 222 -3.45 -16.52 -5.20
CA VAL A 222 -2.24 -17.34 -5.27
C VAL A 222 -2.47 -18.75 -4.70
N ALA A 223 -3.23 -18.89 -3.61
CA ALA A 223 -3.47 -20.19 -2.99
C ALA A 223 -4.16 -21.16 -3.96
N PRO A 224 -5.36 -20.87 -4.51
CA PRO A 224 -6.00 -21.77 -5.48
C PRO A 224 -5.17 -21.94 -6.77
N MET A 225 -4.50 -20.89 -7.26
CA MET A 225 -3.65 -21.01 -8.44
C MET A 225 -2.49 -22.00 -8.20
N MET A 226 -1.83 -21.95 -7.05
CA MET A 226 -0.73 -22.87 -6.73
C MET A 226 -1.22 -24.30 -6.50
N THR A 227 -2.38 -24.50 -5.89
CA THR A 227 -2.89 -25.85 -5.60
C THR A 227 -3.55 -26.49 -6.82
N GLU A 228 -4.41 -25.78 -7.52
CA GLU A 228 -5.24 -26.35 -8.60
C GLU A 228 -4.54 -26.30 -9.98
N VAL A 229 -3.67 -25.30 -10.23
CA VAL A 229 -2.98 -25.16 -11.52
C VAL A 229 -1.56 -25.72 -11.45
N ALA A 230 -0.75 -25.26 -10.48
CA ALA A 230 0.62 -25.73 -10.33
C ALA A 230 0.73 -27.13 -9.71
N GLY A 231 -0.33 -27.63 -9.04
CA GLY A 231 -0.37 -28.94 -8.40
C GLY A 231 0.46 -29.04 -7.11
N PHE A 232 0.63 -27.94 -6.40
CA PHE A 232 1.23 -27.96 -5.06
C PHE A 232 0.24 -28.52 -4.03
N ALA A 233 0.74 -29.16 -2.99
CA ALA A 233 -0.07 -29.47 -1.82
C ALA A 233 -0.48 -28.19 -1.10
N GLY A 234 -1.67 -28.15 -0.48
CA GLY A 234 -2.14 -26.99 0.29
C GLY A 234 -1.14 -26.50 1.34
N SER A 235 -0.46 -27.42 2.04
CA SER A 235 0.61 -27.09 3.01
C SER A 235 1.81 -26.35 2.40
N SER A 236 2.03 -26.47 1.09
CA SER A 236 3.11 -25.75 0.40
C SER A 236 2.84 -24.27 0.25
N VAL A 237 1.58 -23.82 0.33
CA VAL A 237 1.18 -22.40 0.20
C VAL A 237 1.92 -21.53 1.23
N THR A 238 2.07 -22.02 2.45
CA THR A 238 2.86 -21.35 3.50
C THR A 238 4.27 -21.00 3.03
N TRP A 239 4.99 -21.98 2.48
CA TRP A 239 6.37 -21.78 2.01
C TRP A 239 6.46 -20.91 0.76
N LEU A 240 5.48 -21.00 -0.12
CA LEU A 240 5.37 -20.12 -1.29
C LEU A 240 5.17 -18.66 -0.87
N LEU A 241 4.38 -18.41 0.19
CA LEU A 241 4.22 -17.07 0.75
C LEU A 241 5.48 -16.56 1.47
N VAL A 242 6.29 -17.45 2.09
CA VAL A 242 7.63 -17.08 2.58
C VAL A 242 8.50 -16.60 1.43
N LEU A 243 8.52 -17.34 0.33
CA LEU A 243 9.32 -17.03 -0.86
C LEU A 243 8.89 -15.69 -1.50
N PHE A 244 7.58 -15.47 -1.61
CA PHE A 244 7.00 -14.19 -2.03
C PHE A 244 7.43 -13.05 -1.10
N GLY A 245 7.31 -13.24 0.23
CA GLY A 245 7.71 -12.25 1.23
C GLY A 245 9.20 -11.89 1.17
N LEU A 246 10.07 -12.88 0.97
CA LEU A 246 11.51 -12.64 0.75
C LEU A 246 11.74 -11.80 -0.52
N GLY A 247 11.01 -12.10 -1.60
CA GLY A 247 10.98 -11.27 -2.79
C GLY A 247 10.59 -9.83 -2.49
N MET A 248 9.51 -9.62 -1.73
CA MET A 248 9.05 -8.28 -1.32
C MET A 248 10.15 -7.49 -0.58
N VAL A 249 10.85 -8.13 0.35
CA VAL A 249 11.95 -7.49 1.09
C VAL A 249 13.08 -7.08 0.15
N ALA A 250 13.54 -8.00 -0.69
CA ALA A 250 14.60 -7.73 -1.67
C ALA A 250 14.20 -6.59 -2.62
N GLY A 251 12.96 -6.63 -3.15
CA GLY A 251 12.43 -5.60 -4.02
C GLY A 251 12.34 -4.24 -3.36
N ASN A 252 11.81 -4.16 -2.15
CA ASN A 252 11.72 -2.90 -1.41
C ASN A 252 13.09 -2.27 -1.13
N LEU A 253 14.09 -3.08 -0.78
CA LEU A 253 15.47 -2.61 -0.57
C LEU A 253 16.11 -2.10 -1.86
N ILE A 254 15.96 -2.84 -2.96
CA ILE A 254 16.46 -2.46 -4.28
C ILE A 254 15.76 -1.19 -4.75
N GLY A 255 14.42 -1.17 -4.71
CA GLY A 255 13.60 -0.03 -5.10
C GLY A 255 13.96 1.24 -4.34
N GLY A 256 14.11 1.15 -3.01
CA GLY A 256 14.51 2.27 -2.17
C GLY A 256 15.90 2.82 -2.52
N ARG A 257 16.89 1.92 -2.67
CA ARG A 257 18.27 2.33 -3.00
C ARG A 257 18.38 3.01 -4.36
N PHE A 258 17.68 2.52 -5.37
CA PHE A 258 17.74 3.05 -6.73
C PHE A 258 16.78 4.21 -6.98
N ALA A 259 15.67 4.32 -6.23
CA ALA A 259 14.77 5.47 -6.32
C ALA A 259 15.46 6.82 -6.03
N ASP A 260 16.43 6.83 -5.12
CA ASP A 260 17.19 8.04 -4.79
C ASP A 260 18.18 8.46 -5.89
N ARG A 261 18.67 7.50 -6.69
CA ARG A 261 19.68 7.74 -7.73
C ARG A 261 19.07 7.99 -9.10
N ALA A 262 18.01 7.24 -9.44
CA ALA A 262 17.42 7.22 -10.78
C ALA A 262 15.94 6.81 -10.70
N LEU A 263 15.07 7.72 -10.21
CA LEU A 263 13.67 7.45 -9.91
C LEU A 263 12.90 6.92 -11.13
N MET A 264 12.91 7.66 -12.26
CA MET A 264 12.15 7.26 -13.45
C MET A 264 12.68 5.98 -14.11
N PRO A 265 14.01 5.78 -14.30
CA PRO A 265 14.55 4.50 -14.74
C PRO A 265 14.15 3.33 -13.85
N MET A 266 14.15 3.52 -12.51
CA MET A 266 13.72 2.49 -11.58
C MET A 266 12.24 2.13 -11.76
N LEU A 267 11.36 3.13 -11.97
CA LEU A 267 9.95 2.90 -12.28
C LEU A 267 9.78 2.13 -13.60
N TYR A 268 10.50 2.50 -14.66
CA TYR A 268 10.40 1.79 -15.95
C TYR A 268 10.82 0.32 -15.84
N VAL A 269 11.95 0.06 -15.15
CA VAL A 269 12.45 -1.31 -14.98
C VAL A 269 11.51 -2.14 -14.10
N SER A 270 11.05 -1.58 -12.98
CA SER A 270 10.19 -2.33 -12.06
C SER A 270 8.79 -2.57 -12.64
N LEU A 271 8.14 -1.56 -13.25
CA LEU A 271 6.83 -1.71 -13.87
C LEU A 271 6.89 -2.57 -15.14
N GLY A 272 7.90 -2.37 -16.00
CA GLY A 272 8.09 -3.17 -17.21
C GLY A 272 8.41 -4.64 -16.88
N GLY A 273 9.31 -4.86 -15.92
CA GLY A 273 9.63 -6.19 -15.42
C GLY A 273 8.41 -6.87 -14.79
N LEU A 274 7.65 -6.15 -13.97
CA LEU A 274 6.43 -6.65 -13.36
C LEU A 274 5.38 -7.03 -14.41
N THR A 275 5.17 -6.18 -15.43
CA THR A 275 4.27 -6.48 -16.57
C THR A 275 4.65 -7.77 -17.24
N LEU A 276 5.94 -7.93 -17.58
CA LEU A 276 6.45 -9.13 -18.24
C LEU A 276 6.29 -10.38 -17.38
N VAL A 277 6.69 -10.29 -16.10
CA VAL A 277 6.64 -11.45 -15.18
C VAL A 277 5.22 -11.87 -14.88
N LEU A 278 4.27 -10.94 -14.75
CA LEU A 278 2.84 -11.24 -14.60
C LEU A 278 2.28 -11.92 -15.85
N ALA A 279 2.61 -11.44 -17.05
CA ALA A 279 2.21 -12.08 -18.29
C ALA A 279 2.79 -13.50 -18.40
N LEU A 280 4.07 -13.68 -18.09
CA LEU A 280 4.74 -14.98 -18.09
C LEU A 280 4.15 -15.93 -17.03
N PHE A 281 3.63 -15.41 -15.91
CA PHE A 281 3.07 -16.23 -14.84
C PHE A 281 1.87 -17.06 -15.31
N THR A 282 1.16 -16.62 -16.33
CA THR A 282 0.07 -17.39 -16.95
C THR A 282 0.56 -18.75 -17.47
N VAL A 283 1.77 -18.80 -17.99
CA VAL A 283 2.39 -20.04 -18.50
C VAL A 283 3.19 -20.74 -17.40
N THR A 284 4.02 -20.02 -16.66
CA THR A 284 4.90 -20.60 -15.63
C THR A 284 4.13 -21.17 -14.45
N ALA A 285 2.89 -20.73 -14.21
CA ALA A 285 2.01 -21.28 -13.17
C ALA A 285 1.68 -22.77 -13.34
N HIS A 286 1.87 -23.36 -14.52
CA HIS A 286 1.65 -24.78 -14.77
C HIS A 286 2.84 -25.68 -14.37
N HIS A 287 3.97 -25.10 -13.98
CA HIS A 287 5.18 -25.82 -13.61
C HIS A 287 5.66 -25.39 -12.20
N LYS A 288 5.71 -26.32 -11.24
CA LYS A 288 6.00 -26.02 -9.83
C LYS A 288 7.21 -25.12 -9.60
N ILE A 289 8.37 -25.47 -10.15
CA ILE A 289 9.60 -24.69 -9.94
C ILE A 289 9.46 -23.30 -10.59
N ALA A 290 8.99 -23.23 -11.83
CA ALA A 290 8.81 -21.97 -12.53
C ALA A 290 7.77 -21.07 -11.82
N ALA A 291 6.67 -21.65 -11.33
CA ALA A 291 5.65 -20.93 -10.56
C ALA A 291 6.22 -20.32 -9.28
N ALA A 292 7.00 -21.09 -8.51
CA ALA A 292 7.63 -20.62 -7.28
C ALA A 292 8.62 -19.47 -7.54
N LEU A 293 9.48 -19.62 -8.56
CA LEU A 293 10.44 -18.56 -8.93
C LEU A 293 9.74 -17.30 -9.44
N THR A 294 8.70 -17.47 -10.27
CA THR A 294 7.92 -16.34 -10.79
C THR A 294 7.18 -15.60 -9.68
N LEU A 295 6.64 -16.33 -8.69
CA LEU A 295 5.99 -15.74 -7.52
C LEU A 295 6.97 -14.88 -6.69
N ALA A 296 8.21 -15.36 -6.49
CA ALA A 296 9.27 -14.59 -5.83
C ALA A 296 9.62 -13.32 -6.61
N LEU A 297 9.72 -13.44 -7.95
CA LEU A 297 9.99 -12.29 -8.83
C LEU A 297 8.85 -11.26 -8.82
N ILE A 298 7.59 -11.69 -8.75
CA ILE A 298 6.43 -10.80 -8.60
C ILE A 298 6.54 -10.03 -7.28
N GLY A 299 6.90 -10.71 -6.19
CA GLY A 299 7.18 -10.05 -4.91
C GLY A 299 8.28 -9.01 -5.03
N ALA A 300 9.41 -9.37 -5.66
CA ALA A 300 10.55 -8.48 -5.80
C ALA A 300 10.24 -7.27 -6.70
N LEU A 301 9.72 -7.47 -7.89
CA LEU A 301 9.44 -6.39 -8.83
C LEU A 301 8.27 -5.52 -8.36
N GLY A 302 7.22 -6.12 -7.78
CA GLY A 302 6.08 -5.39 -7.23
C GLY A 302 6.49 -4.44 -6.11
N PHE A 303 7.26 -4.93 -5.13
CA PHE A 303 7.70 -4.09 -4.02
C PHE A 303 8.88 -3.16 -4.37
N ALA A 304 9.59 -3.43 -5.45
CA ALA A 304 10.54 -2.48 -6.01
C ALA A 304 9.86 -1.22 -6.58
N THR A 305 8.55 -1.25 -6.89
CA THR A 305 7.78 -0.07 -7.32
C THR A 305 7.40 0.85 -6.16
N VAL A 306 7.31 0.34 -4.93
CA VAL A 306 6.72 1.07 -3.79
C VAL A 306 7.51 2.32 -3.42
N PRO A 307 8.84 2.27 -3.16
CA PRO A 307 9.59 3.47 -2.81
C PRO A 307 9.60 4.54 -3.91
N PRO A 308 9.84 4.21 -5.20
CA PRO A 308 9.85 5.23 -6.23
C PRO A 308 8.46 5.82 -6.51
N LEU A 309 7.36 5.05 -6.40
CA LEU A 309 5.99 5.59 -6.51
C LEU A 309 5.69 6.55 -5.35
N GLN A 310 6.04 6.18 -4.13
CA GLN A 310 5.87 7.04 -2.96
C GLN A 310 6.69 8.33 -3.09
N LYS A 311 7.96 8.21 -3.50
CA LYS A 311 8.83 9.36 -3.72
C LYS A 311 8.29 10.28 -4.82
N ARG A 312 7.82 9.73 -5.94
CA ARG A 312 7.25 10.52 -7.05
C ARG A 312 6.08 11.39 -6.60
N VAL A 313 5.17 10.85 -5.78
CA VAL A 313 4.05 11.62 -5.22
C VAL A 313 4.57 12.74 -4.33
N LEU A 314 5.53 12.45 -3.44
CA LEU A 314 6.08 13.44 -2.51
C LEU A 314 6.86 14.56 -3.21
N ASP A 315 7.65 14.23 -4.23
CA ASP A 315 8.45 15.19 -5.01
C ASP A 315 7.56 16.24 -5.72
N HIS A 316 6.30 15.90 -6.07
CA HIS A 316 5.37 16.81 -6.74
C HIS A 316 4.31 17.43 -5.83
N ALA A 317 4.17 16.93 -4.59
CA ALA A 317 3.18 17.42 -3.62
C ALA A 317 3.73 18.57 -2.76
N HIS A 318 4.22 19.64 -3.41
CA HIS A 318 4.76 20.81 -2.71
C HIS A 318 3.74 21.40 -1.74
N GLY A 319 4.14 21.57 -0.47
CA GLY A 319 3.31 22.16 0.59
C GLY A 319 2.35 21.20 1.31
N ALA A 320 2.22 19.92 0.86
CA ALA A 320 1.32 18.95 1.48
C ALA A 320 1.89 17.51 1.56
N PRO A 321 3.13 17.30 2.00
CA PRO A 321 3.75 15.97 1.94
C PRO A 321 3.03 14.93 2.81
N THR A 322 2.47 15.35 3.96
CA THR A 322 1.81 14.42 4.89
C THR A 322 0.50 13.89 4.32
N LEU A 323 -0.36 14.76 3.78
CA LEU A 323 -1.62 14.34 3.18
C LEU A 323 -1.37 13.55 1.89
N ALA A 324 -0.44 14.00 1.05
CA ALA A 324 -0.10 13.30 -0.19
C ALA A 324 0.43 11.90 0.08
N SER A 325 1.25 11.71 1.12
CA SER A 325 1.70 10.39 1.56
C SER A 325 0.53 9.51 2.02
N ALA A 326 -0.36 10.05 2.86
CA ALA A 326 -1.53 9.31 3.36
C ALA A 326 -2.50 8.92 2.24
N VAL A 327 -2.79 9.83 1.31
CA VAL A 327 -3.66 9.55 0.16
C VAL A 327 -2.99 8.55 -0.80
N ASN A 328 -1.67 8.59 -0.95
CA ASN A 328 -0.96 7.59 -1.76
C ASN A 328 -1.01 6.17 -1.12
N ILE A 329 -0.99 6.06 0.21
CA ILE A 329 -1.30 4.79 0.90
C ILE A 329 -2.72 4.32 0.54
N GLY A 330 -3.68 5.23 0.50
CA GLY A 330 -5.01 4.97 -0.03
C GLY A 330 -5.00 4.53 -1.50
N ALA A 331 -4.16 5.14 -2.35
CA ALA A 331 -4.01 4.76 -3.76
C ALA A 331 -3.45 3.34 -3.93
N PHE A 332 -2.47 2.91 -3.14
CA PHE A 332 -2.01 1.52 -3.08
C PHE A 332 -3.17 0.57 -2.78
N ASN A 333 -3.97 0.89 -1.76
CA ASN A 333 -5.10 0.06 -1.36
C ASN A 333 -6.26 0.10 -2.37
N LEU A 334 -6.50 1.23 -3.04
CA LEU A 334 -7.45 1.30 -4.14
C LEU A 334 -7.04 0.36 -5.30
N GLY A 335 -5.74 0.31 -5.60
CA GLY A 335 -5.17 -0.65 -6.55
C GLY A 335 -5.41 -2.09 -6.12
N ASN A 336 -5.18 -2.40 -4.84
CA ASN A 336 -5.42 -3.73 -4.27
C ASN A 336 -6.89 -4.13 -4.40
N ALA A 337 -7.82 -3.23 -4.06
CA ALA A 337 -9.26 -3.47 -4.16
C ALA A 337 -9.70 -3.72 -5.59
N LEU A 338 -9.30 -2.84 -6.52
CA LEU A 338 -9.63 -2.94 -7.94
C LEU A 338 -9.11 -4.25 -8.53
N ALA A 339 -7.87 -4.60 -8.25
CA ALA A 339 -7.21 -5.77 -8.79
C ALA A 339 -7.77 -7.08 -8.23
N ALA A 340 -8.05 -7.14 -6.93
CA ALA A 340 -8.70 -8.30 -6.32
C ALA A 340 -10.10 -8.52 -6.89
N TRP A 341 -10.86 -7.45 -7.08
CA TRP A 341 -12.19 -7.51 -7.69
C TRP A 341 -12.16 -7.95 -9.15
N LEU A 342 -11.31 -7.32 -9.99
CA LEU A 342 -11.15 -7.69 -11.40
C LEU A 342 -10.64 -9.14 -11.55
N GLY A 343 -9.68 -9.57 -10.71
CA GLY A 343 -9.20 -10.94 -10.67
C GLY A 343 -10.33 -11.94 -10.35
N GLY A 344 -11.22 -11.58 -9.40
CA GLY A 344 -12.40 -12.37 -9.09
C GLY A 344 -13.38 -12.44 -10.25
N LEU A 345 -13.63 -11.34 -10.97
CA LEU A 345 -14.52 -11.30 -12.12
C LEU A 345 -14.06 -12.24 -13.25
N VAL A 346 -12.77 -12.23 -13.61
CA VAL A 346 -12.27 -13.11 -14.70
C VAL A 346 -12.30 -14.57 -14.30
N ILE A 347 -12.10 -14.91 -13.01
CA ILE A 347 -12.26 -16.28 -12.52
C ILE A 347 -13.76 -16.68 -12.55
N ALA A 348 -14.66 -15.81 -12.10
CA ALA A 348 -16.10 -16.06 -12.13
C ALA A 348 -16.65 -16.21 -13.55
N ALA A 349 -16.04 -15.54 -14.52
CA ALA A 349 -16.32 -15.69 -15.95
C ALA A 349 -15.80 -17.03 -16.55
N GLY A 350 -15.18 -17.89 -15.75
CA GLY A 350 -14.70 -19.22 -16.20
C GLY A 350 -13.34 -19.20 -16.89
N LEU A 351 -12.58 -18.10 -16.83
CA LEU A 351 -11.27 -17.99 -17.48
C LEU A 351 -10.13 -18.68 -16.69
N GLY A 352 -10.45 -19.27 -15.53
CA GLY A 352 -9.51 -20.02 -14.70
C GLY A 352 -8.64 -19.16 -13.78
N TYR A 353 -7.87 -19.83 -12.90
CA TYR A 353 -7.07 -19.16 -11.86
C TYR A 353 -5.80 -18.46 -12.38
N THR A 354 -5.41 -18.66 -13.62
CA THR A 354 -4.29 -17.94 -14.26
C THR A 354 -4.73 -16.61 -14.89
N ALA A 355 -6.02 -16.43 -15.17
CA ALA A 355 -6.54 -15.21 -15.80
C ALA A 355 -6.26 -13.90 -15.03
N PRO A 356 -6.26 -13.88 -13.68
CA PRO A 356 -5.86 -12.70 -12.93
C PRO A 356 -4.45 -12.19 -13.24
N ASN A 357 -3.54 -13.05 -13.71
CA ASN A 357 -2.19 -12.64 -14.10
C ASN A 357 -2.20 -11.69 -15.30
N TRP A 358 -3.09 -11.93 -16.29
CA TRP A 358 -3.29 -11.00 -17.41
C TRP A 358 -3.87 -9.67 -16.95
N VAL A 359 -4.85 -9.70 -16.04
CA VAL A 359 -5.37 -8.47 -15.43
C VAL A 359 -4.25 -7.69 -14.79
N GLY A 360 -3.41 -8.36 -14.00
CA GLY A 360 -2.24 -7.75 -13.36
C GLY A 360 -1.24 -7.18 -14.37
N ALA A 361 -0.93 -7.90 -15.43
CA ALA A 361 -0.03 -7.46 -16.50
C ALA A 361 -0.57 -6.20 -17.20
N LEU A 362 -1.88 -6.16 -17.51
CA LEU A 362 -2.52 -5.00 -18.13
C LEU A 362 -2.50 -3.78 -17.20
N LEU A 363 -2.78 -3.96 -15.91
CA LEU A 363 -2.71 -2.89 -14.92
C LEU A 363 -1.29 -2.34 -14.80
N ALA A 364 -0.27 -3.20 -14.62
CA ALA A 364 1.13 -2.79 -14.52
C ALA A 364 1.64 -2.14 -15.82
N GLY A 365 1.24 -2.68 -16.98
CA GLY A 365 1.55 -2.11 -18.29
C GLY A 365 0.92 -0.72 -18.49
N SER A 366 -0.32 -0.53 -18.04
CA SER A 366 -0.98 0.78 -18.06
C SER A 366 -0.25 1.79 -17.17
N ALA A 367 0.22 1.38 -15.99
CA ALA A 367 1.04 2.22 -15.12
C ALA A 367 2.39 2.59 -15.79
N LEU A 368 3.02 1.68 -16.51
CA LEU A 368 4.22 1.95 -17.29
C LEU A 368 3.97 3.01 -18.37
N LEU A 369 2.86 2.91 -19.10
CA LEU A 369 2.46 3.93 -20.09
C LEU A 369 2.23 5.29 -19.45
N LEU A 370 1.57 5.33 -18.26
CA LEU A 370 1.42 6.57 -17.50
C LEU A 370 2.77 7.12 -17.03
N ALA A 371 3.75 6.27 -16.71
CA ALA A 371 5.08 6.72 -16.33
C ALA A 371 5.80 7.41 -17.52
N PHE A 372 5.68 6.88 -18.74
CA PHE A 372 6.18 7.54 -19.94
C PHE A 372 5.47 8.86 -20.23
N LEU A 373 4.13 8.88 -20.10
CA LEU A 373 3.33 10.09 -20.27
C LEU A 373 3.73 11.19 -19.26
N SER A 374 3.85 10.81 -17.99
CA SER A 374 4.25 11.73 -16.91
C SER A 374 5.62 12.35 -17.18
N ALA A 375 6.60 11.55 -17.65
CA ALA A 375 7.92 12.05 -18.01
C ALA A 375 7.89 12.97 -19.25
N ALA A 376 7.06 12.64 -20.25
CA ALA A 376 6.92 13.47 -21.45
C ALA A 376 6.30 14.84 -21.13
N LEU A 377 5.27 14.86 -20.27
CA LEU A 377 4.63 16.10 -19.83
C LEU A 377 5.60 16.95 -19.00
N GLN A 378 6.34 16.33 -18.07
CA GLN A 378 7.31 17.05 -17.27
C GLN A 378 8.39 17.73 -18.13
N ARG A 379 8.95 17.02 -19.14
CA ARG A 379 9.92 17.60 -20.09
C ARG A 379 9.35 18.77 -20.89
N ARG A 380 8.06 18.70 -21.26
CA ARG A 380 7.39 19.80 -21.96
C ARG A 380 7.25 21.05 -21.08
N ASP A 381 6.88 20.84 -19.80
CA ASP A 381 6.72 21.95 -18.86
C ASP A 381 8.08 22.60 -18.57
N GLU A 382 9.15 21.81 -18.41
CA GLU A 382 10.53 22.29 -18.24
C GLU A 382 11.01 23.08 -19.48
N ALA A 383 10.74 22.58 -20.69
CA ALA A 383 11.09 23.27 -21.95
C ALA A 383 10.35 24.60 -22.12
N ARG A 384 9.06 24.64 -21.74
CA ARG A 384 8.27 25.89 -21.75
C ARG A 384 8.83 26.91 -20.76
N GLY A 385 9.07 26.50 -19.52
CA GLY A 385 9.64 27.39 -18.51
C GLY A 385 11.02 27.91 -18.91
N ALA A 386 11.84 27.11 -19.60
CA ALA A 386 13.13 27.53 -20.12
C ALA A 386 12.99 28.56 -21.28
N GLN A 387 11.97 28.41 -22.15
CA GLN A 387 11.68 29.39 -23.22
C GLN A 387 11.17 30.70 -22.66
N GLU A 388 10.24 30.67 -21.71
CA GLU A 388 9.70 31.86 -21.04
C GLU A 388 10.78 32.62 -20.24
N ALA A 389 11.76 31.92 -19.69
CA ALA A 389 12.90 32.52 -19.00
C ALA A 389 13.94 33.14 -19.96
N GLN A 390 13.94 32.74 -21.24
CA GLN A 390 14.83 33.25 -22.29
C GLN A 390 14.21 34.35 -23.16
N GLU A 391 12.89 34.56 -23.09
CA GLU A 391 12.28 35.72 -23.74
C GLU A 391 12.80 37.00 -23.05
N PRO A 392 13.53 37.89 -23.80
CA PRO A 392 14.10 39.08 -23.19
C PRO A 392 12.99 40.00 -22.66
N GLN A 393 13.27 40.70 -21.57
CA GLN A 393 12.49 41.83 -21.06
C GLN A 393 12.49 43.04 -22.07
N GLU A 394 12.37 42.79 -23.34
CA GLU A 394 12.36 43.81 -24.41
C GLU A 394 11.09 44.67 -24.42
N ALA A 395 10.14 44.41 -23.51
CA ALA A 395 8.86 45.16 -23.50
C ALA A 395 8.74 46.21 -22.37
N GLN A 396 9.83 46.62 -21.72
CA GLN A 396 9.83 47.76 -20.82
C GLN A 396 10.81 48.86 -21.24
N GLU A 397 10.75 49.28 -22.51
CA GLU A 397 11.26 50.61 -22.84
C GLU A 397 10.35 51.63 -22.15
N PRO A 398 10.93 52.57 -21.36
CA PRO A 398 10.15 53.65 -20.78
C PRO A 398 9.60 54.51 -21.94
N ARG A 399 8.28 54.65 -21.98
CA ARG A 399 7.65 55.60 -22.92
C ARG A 399 8.37 56.93 -22.81
N PRO A 400 8.82 57.54 -23.95
CA PRO A 400 9.46 58.84 -23.94
C PRO A 400 8.50 59.84 -23.29
N ALA A 401 9.02 60.59 -22.33
CA ALA A 401 8.27 61.60 -21.63
C ALA A 401 7.74 62.62 -22.67
N THR A 402 6.43 62.81 -22.67
CA THR A 402 5.78 63.90 -23.44
C THR A 402 6.32 65.23 -22.95
N PRO A 403 6.83 66.14 -23.85
CA PRO A 403 7.30 67.43 -23.41
C PRO A 403 6.14 68.27 -22.86
N GLU A 404 6.34 68.85 -21.68
CA GLU A 404 5.41 69.83 -21.09
C GLU A 404 5.27 71.05 -22.04
N PRO A 405 4.05 71.57 -22.24
CA PRO A 405 3.84 72.79 -22.98
C PRO A 405 4.42 74.00 -22.24
N VAL A 406 5.36 74.69 -22.86
CA VAL A 406 5.88 75.99 -22.38
C VAL A 406 4.78 76.98 -22.54
N HIS A 407 4.21 77.47 -21.44
CA HIS A 407 3.34 78.66 -21.45
C HIS A 407 4.23 79.93 -21.61
N LEU A 408 4.11 80.60 -22.73
CA LEU A 408 4.46 82.01 -22.94
C LEU A 408 3.33 82.93 -22.49
#